data_82f13964c66e4ccbc7f5c4a17d605f1d
#
_entry.id   82f13964c66e4ccbc7f5c4a17d605f1d
#
_cell.length_a   1.000
_cell.length_b   1.000
_cell.length_c   1.000
_cell.angle_alpha   90.00
_cell.angle_beta   90.00
_cell.angle_gamma   90.00
#
_symmetry.space_group_name_H-M   'P 1'
#
loop_
_entity.id
_entity.type
_entity.pdbx_description
1 polymer ?
#
loop_
_entity_poly.entity_id
_entity_poly.type
_entity_poly.pdbx_seq_one_letter_code
_entity_poly.pdbx_strand_id
1 'polypeptide(L)'
;NLGNIKSNSNAGGITGWLGWFERSIENCYNIGDISGNVKGGIIGGLNISNELLNTQNCYYLNKNISKGTGSWNGGGETQEDINGVSDTEMKSSEILEKLNEYVTTNKEKEGIQLKKWVQGSDGYPTFE
;
A
#
# COMPACT_ATOMS: atom_id res chain seq x y z
N ASN A 1 1.08 4.94 5.68
CA ASN A 1 1.09 4.60 7.11
C ASN A 1 2.51 4.56 7.65
N LEU A 2 2.75 5.22 8.76
CA LEU A 2 4.05 5.28 9.46
C LEU A 2 4.02 4.48 10.78
N GLY A 3 2.84 4.17 11.30
CA GLY A 3 2.64 3.50 12.58
C GLY A 3 2.60 1.97 12.47
N ASN A 4 2.99 1.30 13.56
CA ASN A 4 2.88 -0.15 13.65
C ASN A 4 1.41 -0.58 13.84
N ILE A 5 1.03 -1.67 13.18
CA ILE A 5 -0.32 -2.23 13.23
C ILE A 5 -0.26 -3.65 13.83
N LYS A 6 -1.07 -3.86 14.85
CA LYS A 6 -1.24 -5.18 15.48
C LYS A 6 -2.72 -5.55 15.55
N SER A 7 -3.03 -6.77 15.12
CA SER A 7 -4.38 -7.33 15.16
C SER A 7 -4.34 -8.80 15.57
N ASN A 8 -5.40 -9.27 16.21
CA ASN A 8 -5.58 -10.70 16.49
C ASN A 8 -6.19 -11.48 15.28
N SER A 9 -6.48 -10.78 14.20
CA SER A 9 -7.06 -11.34 12.97
C SER A 9 -6.30 -10.81 11.75
N ASN A 10 -6.94 -10.01 10.90
CA ASN A 10 -6.34 -9.47 9.68
C ASN A 10 -5.63 -8.14 9.97
N ALA A 11 -4.41 -7.99 9.47
CA ALA A 11 -3.61 -6.79 9.60
C ALA A 11 -2.99 -6.38 8.26
N GLY A 12 -3.27 -5.16 7.80
CA GLY A 12 -2.67 -4.58 6.60
C GLY A 12 -2.25 -3.14 6.83
N GLY A 13 -1.22 -2.69 6.15
CA GLY A 13 -0.67 -1.35 6.30
C GLY A 13 -1.63 -0.22 5.95
N ILE A 14 -2.56 -0.48 5.06
CA ILE A 14 -3.59 0.47 4.60
C ILE A 14 -4.99 -0.03 4.97
N THR A 15 -5.27 -1.32 4.75
CA THR A 15 -6.56 -1.91 5.10
C THR A 15 -6.42 -3.29 5.71
N GLY A 16 -7.18 -3.59 6.78
CA GLY A 16 -7.17 -4.90 7.42
C GLY A 16 -7.91 -5.98 6.63
N TRP A 17 -8.96 -5.59 5.90
CA TRP A 17 -9.80 -6.52 5.15
C TRP A 17 -10.51 -5.85 3.98
N LEU A 18 -10.58 -6.55 2.84
CA LEU A 18 -11.37 -6.14 1.68
C LEU A 18 -12.29 -7.28 1.22
N GLY A 19 -13.55 -6.97 0.95
CA GLY A 19 -14.56 -7.93 0.46
C GLY A 19 -15.56 -7.33 -0.52
N TRP A 20 -16.17 -8.18 -1.31
CA TRP A 20 -17.41 -8.17 -2.13
C TRP A 20 -17.74 -7.02 -3.09
N PHE A 21 -17.07 -5.87 -3.11
CA PHE A 21 -17.38 -4.75 -4.01
C PHE A 21 -16.14 -4.24 -4.72
N GLU A 22 -16.32 -3.53 -5.83
CA GLU A 22 -15.23 -2.80 -6.48
C GLU A 22 -14.52 -1.88 -5.50
N ARG A 23 -13.19 -1.96 -5.49
CA ARG A 23 -12.31 -1.20 -4.61
C ARG A 23 -11.08 -0.74 -5.37
N SER A 24 -10.53 0.37 -4.91
CA SER A 24 -9.27 0.90 -5.40
C SER A 24 -8.37 1.27 -4.22
N ILE A 25 -7.10 0.86 -4.29
CA ILE A 25 -6.04 1.28 -3.38
C ILE A 25 -4.90 1.79 -4.24
N GLU A 26 -4.69 3.08 -4.21
CA GLU A 26 -3.81 3.75 -5.15
C GLU A 26 -2.88 4.73 -4.43
N ASN A 27 -1.64 4.85 -4.95
CA ASN A 27 -0.67 5.87 -4.59
C ASN A 27 -0.40 5.98 -3.09
N CYS A 28 -0.15 4.87 -2.45
CA CYS A 28 0.04 4.80 -1.01
C CYS A 28 1.28 3.99 -0.62
N TYR A 29 1.75 4.19 0.61
CA TYR A 29 2.81 3.34 1.15
C TYR A 29 2.65 3.04 2.65
N ASN A 30 3.30 1.96 3.10
CA ASN A 30 3.40 1.56 4.49
C ASN A 30 4.86 1.27 4.87
N ILE A 31 5.33 1.91 5.94
CA ILE A 31 6.64 1.62 6.57
C ILE A 31 6.52 1.04 7.98
N GLY A 32 5.31 1.02 8.55
CA GLY A 32 5.06 0.44 9.86
C GLY A 32 5.13 -1.08 9.86
N ASP A 33 5.49 -1.65 10.98
CA ASP A 33 5.47 -3.10 11.19
C ASP A 33 4.04 -3.63 11.27
N ILE A 34 3.80 -4.77 10.65
CA ILE A 34 2.49 -5.41 10.60
C ILE A 34 2.52 -6.75 11.34
N SER A 35 1.64 -6.94 12.28
CA SER A 35 1.49 -8.16 13.07
C SER A 35 0.02 -8.61 13.11
N GLY A 36 -0.24 -9.86 12.72
CA GLY A 36 -1.58 -10.45 12.68
C GLY A 36 -1.56 -11.89 12.21
N ASN A 37 -2.67 -12.61 12.38
CA ASN A 37 -2.80 -14.00 11.91
C ASN A 37 -2.80 -14.06 10.37
N VAL A 38 -3.53 -13.16 9.72
CA VAL A 38 -3.47 -12.93 8.28
C VAL A 38 -2.92 -11.52 8.07
N LYS A 39 -1.83 -11.38 7.34
CA LYS A 39 -1.14 -10.09 7.22
C LYS A 39 -0.60 -9.83 5.83
N GLY A 40 -0.60 -8.55 5.43
CA GLY A 40 0.01 -8.05 4.22
C GLY A 40 0.56 -6.64 4.41
N GLY A 41 1.57 -6.28 3.65
CA GLY A 41 2.20 -4.96 3.72
C GLY A 41 1.24 -3.81 3.45
N ILE A 42 0.25 -4.03 2.60
CA ILE A 42 -0.80 -3.08 2.22
C ILE A 42 -2.18 -3.59 2.64
N ILE A 43 -2.53 -4.83 2.27
CA ILE A 43 -3.85 -5.43 2.50
C ILE A 43 -3.71 -6.62 3.44
N GLY A 44 -4.42 -6.64 4.57
CA GLY A 44 -4.36 -7.72 5.55
C GLY A 44 -5.01 -9.00 5.03
N GLY A 45 -6.28 -8.94 4.66
CA GLY A 45 -7.02 -10.07 4.12
C GLY A 45 -7.86 -9.66 2.92
N LEU A 46 -7.99 -10.57 1.97
CA LEU A 46 -8.72 -10.35 0.73
C LEU A 46 -9.70 -11.50 0.48
N ASN A 47 -10.95 -11.17 0.19
CA ASN A 47 -11.99 -12.13 -0.21
C ASN A 47 -12.81 -11.57 -1.38
N ILE A 48 -12.12 -11.18 -2.43
CA ILE A 48 -12.73 -10.76 -3.70
C ILE A 48 -11.89 -11.30 -4.87
N SER A 49 -12.50 -11.39 -6.04
CA SER A 49 -11.74 -11.66 -7.27
C SER A 49 -10.88 -10.45 -7.64
N ASN A 50 -9.76 -10.70 -8.30
CA ASN A 50 -8.85 -9.64 -8.76
C ASN A 50 -9.53 -8.63 -9.70
N GLU A 51 -10.60 -9.03 -10.38
CA GLU A 51 -11.37 -8.16 -11.27
C GLU A 51 -12.09 -7.01 -10.53
N LEU A 52 -12.33 -7.15 -9.22
CA LEU A 52 -13.01 -6.15 -8.40
C LEU A 52 -12.05 -5.26 -7.58
N LEU A 53 -10.76 -5.53 -7.61
CA LEU A 53 -9.75 -4.76 -6.90
C LEU A 53 -8.75 -4.15 -7.88
N ASN A 54 -8.73 -2.83 -7.94
CA ASN A 54 -7.68 -2.07 -8.60
C ASN A 54 -6.62 -1.64 -7.58
N THR A 55 -5.37 -2.05 -7.80
CA THR A 55 -4.23 -1.59 -7.02
C THR A 55 -3.23 -0.92 -7.94
N GLN A 56 -2.77 0.26 -7.56
CA GLN A 56 -1.82 1.01 -8.37
C GLN A 56 -0.84 1.79 -7.50
N ASN A 57 0.46 1.68 -7.83
CA ASN A 57 1.51 2.49 -7.23
C ASN A 57 1.55 2.41 -5.69
N CYS A 58 1.48 1.18 -5.15
CA CYS A 58 1.48 0.91 -3.72
C CYS A 58 2.81 0.30 -3.29
N TYR A 59 3.36 0.75 -2.15
CA TYR A 59 4.66 0.31 -1.65
C TYR A 59 4.61 -0.10 -0.18
N TYR A 60 5.43 -1.07 0.22
CA TYR A 60 5.61 -1.44 1.62
C TYR A 60 7.06 -1.86 1.91
N LEU A 61 7.52 -1.68 3.14
CA LEU A 61 8.83 -2.21 3.55
C LEU A 61 8.80 -3.72 3.67
N ASN A 62 9.67 -4.38 2.89
CA ASN A 62 9.74 -5.84 2.81
C ASN A 62 10.56 -6.50 3.95
N LYS A 63 11.12 -5.72 4.87
CA LYS A 63 12.01 -6.22 5.95
C LYS A 63 11.36 -7.25 6.87
N ASN A 64 10.07 -7.10 7.18
CA ASN A 64 9.35 -7.95 8.12
C ASN A 64 8.13 -8.67 7.52
N ILE A 65 7.86 -8.43 6.24
CA ILE A 65 6.70 -8.97 5.56
C ILE A 65 7.03 -9.21 4.09
N SER A 66 6.80 -10.43 3.62
CA SER A 66 7.18 -10.84 2.26
C SER A 66 6.05 -10.66 1.23
N LYS A 67 4.84 -10.33 1.68
CA LYS A 67 3.67 -10.20 0.82
C LYS A 67 2.98 -8.86 1.03
N GLY A 68 2.61 -8.21 -0.04
CA GLY A 68 1.82 -6.98 -0.02
C GLY A 68 0.37 -7.22 0.40
N THR A 69 -0.16 -8.38 0.04
CA THR A 69 -1.52 -8.82 0.37
C THR A 69 -1.49 -10.12 1.18
N GLY A 70 -2.18 -10.14 2.30
CA GLY A 70 -2.44 -11.35 3.07
C GLY A 70 -3.56 -12.17 2.41
N SER A 71 -3.60 -13.47 2.70
CA SER A 71 -4.54 -14.41 2.11
C SER A 71 -5.50 -14.95 3.16
N TRP A 72 -6.77 -15.02 2.82
CA TRP A 72 -7.77 -15.81 3.53
C TRP A 72 -8.04 -17.10 2.73
N ASN A 73 -8.01 -18.26 3.36
CA ASN A 73 -8.23 -19.58 2.74
C ASN A 73 -7.23 -20.02 1.65
N GLY A 74 -5.97 -19.64 1.73
CA GLY A 74 -4.89 -20.17 0.88
C GLY A 74 -4.82 -19.62 -0.54
N GLY A 75 -5.71 -18.72 -0.94
CA GLY A 75 -5.70 -18.03 -2.22
C GLY A 75 -5.08 -16.64 -2.09
N GLY A 76 -3.77 -16.54 -2.00
CA GLY A 76 -3.06 -15.26 -2.06
C GLY A 76 -2.58 -15.00 -3.46
N GLU A 77 -3.41 -14.43 -4.31
CA GLU A 77 -2.91 -13.88 -5.56
C GLU A 77 -2.17 -12.58 -5.28
N THR A 78 -1.03 -12.41 -5.91
CA THR A 78 -0.26 -11.18 -5.90
C THR A 78 -1.11 -10.13 -6.60
N GLN A 79 -1.52 -9.09 -5.88
CA GLN A 79 -2.17 -7.95 -6.52
C GLN A 79 -1.14 -7.21 -7.38
N GLU A 80 -1.56 -6.78 -8.56
CA GLU A 80 -0.72 -5.98 -9.43
C GLU A 80 -0.35 -4.67 -8.73
N ASP A 81 0.89 -4.22 -8.98
CA ASP A 81 1.40 -2.94 -8.50
C ASP A 81 1.35 -2.69 -6.97
N ILE A 82 1.52 -3.76 -6.19
CA ILE A 82 1.86 -3.70 -4.78
C ILE A 82 3.31 -4.19 -4.58
N ASN A 83 4.20 -3.27 -4.28
CA ASN A 83 5.64 -3.47 -4.37
C ASN A 83 6.31 -3.49 -2.98
N GLY A 84 6.97 -4.60 -2.65
CA GLY A 84 7.84 -4.69 -1.48
C GLY A 84 9.21 -4.10 -1.78
N VAL A 85 9.61 -3.07 -1.03
CA VAL A 85 10.87 -2.36 -1.23
C VAL A 85 11.69 -2.31 0.06
N SER A 86 12.98 -2.11 -0.07
CA SER A 86 13.89 -1.85 1.06
C SER A 86 13.69 -0.44 1.62
N ASP A 87 14.25 -0.19 2.81
CA ASP A 87 14.25 1.14 3.42
C ASP A 87 14.93 2.19 2.54
N THR A 88 16.06 1.82 1.92
CA THR A 88 16.80 2.73 1.02
C THR A 88 16.00 3.06 -0.24
N GLU A 89 15.34 2.07 -0.85
CA GLU A 89 14.49 2.29 -2.02
C GLU A 89 13.29 3.16 -1.68
N MET A 90 12.64 2.94 -0.52
CA MET A 90 11.48 3.75 -0.09
C MET A 90 11.83 5.23 0.07
N LYS A 91 13.08 5.53 0.43
CA LYS A 91 13.63 6.90 0.59
C LYS A 91 14.23 7.48 -0.68
N SER A 92 14.18 6.75 -1.78
CA SER A 92 14.80 7.20 -3.03
C SER A 92 13.97 8.25 -3.77
N SER A 93 14.64 9.03 -4.61
CA SER A 93 13.97 9.93 -5.54
C SER A 93 13.08 9.17 -6.52
N GLU A 94 13.42 7.93 -6.88
CA GLU A 94 12.62 7.10 -7.80
C GLU A 94 11.21 6.83 -7.26
N ILE A 95 11.07 6.43 -5.99
CA ILE A 95 9.75 6.23 -5.37
C ILE A 95 9.00 7.56 -5.28
N LEU A 96 9.68 8.64 -4.89
CA LEU A 96 9.06 9.96 -4.83
C LEU A 96 8.56 10.43 -6.20
N GLU A 97 9.30 10.20 -7.26
CA GLU A 97 8.92 10.51 -8.64
C GLU A 97 7.69 9.70 -9.07
N LYS A 98 7.66 8.39 -8.83
CA LYS A 98 6.51 7.52 -9.13
C LYS A 98 5.24 7.96 -8.41
N LEU A 99 5.34 8.32 -7.11
CA LEU A 99 4.22 8.85 -6.35
C LEU A 99 3.69 10.16 -6.93
N ASN A 100 4.58 11.05 -7.40
CA ASN A 100 4.21 12.33 -8.00
C ASN A 100 3.74 12.21 -9.45
N GLU A 101 4.23 11.24 -10.21
CA GLU A 101 3.71 10.92 -11.54
C GLU A 101 2.23 10.53 -11.47
N TYR A 102 1.87 9.68 -10.49
CA TYR A 102 0.47 9.36 -10.21
C TYR A 102 -0.36 10.63 -9.92
N VAL A 103 0.14 11.51 -9.05
CA VAL A 103 -0.54 12.79 -8.73
C VAL A 103 -0.74 13.64 -9.98
N THR A 104 0.27 13.73 -10.84
CA THR A 104 0.21 14.54 -12.07
C THR A 104 -0.77 13.96 -13.07
N THR A 105 -0.75 12.65 -13.27
CA THR A 105 -1.61 11.94 -14.23
C THR A 105 -3.09 11.96 -13.81
N ASN A 106 -3.35 11.92 -12.49
CA ASN A 106 -4.70 11.84 -11.93
C ASN A 106 -5.22 13.17 -11.37
N LYS A 107 -4.62 14.28 -11.73
CA LYS A 107 -4.93 15.63 -11.22
C LYS A 107 -6.41 16.03 -11.34
N GLU A 108 -7.09 15.54 -12.35
CA GLU A 108 -8.47 15.87 -12.70
C GLU A 108 -9.47 14.78 -12.27
N LYS A 109 -9.06 13.86 -11.41
CA LYS A 109 -9.99 12.83 -10.90
C LYS A 109 -11.07 13.53 -10.09
N GLU A 110 -12.29 13.49 -10.59
CA GLU A 110 -13.43 14.25 -10.09
C GLU A 110 -13.66 14.06 -8.58
N GLY A 111 -13.71 15.15 -7.83
CA GLY A 111 -13.93 15.14 -6.38
C GLY A 111 -12.73 14.82 -5.50
N ILE A 112 -11.53 14.59 -6.06
CA ILE A 112 -10.32 14.28 -5.29
C ILE A 112 -9.26 15.34 -5.53
N GLN A 113 -8.82 16.01 -4.44
CA GLN A 113 -7.64 16.86 -4.47
C GLN A 113 -6.42 16.05 -4.05
N LEU A 114 -5.61 15.64 -5.02
CA LEU A 114 -4.33 14.98 -4.75
C LEU A 114 -3.28 16.02 -4.37
N LYS A 115 -2.58 15.76 -3.26
CA LYS A 115 -1.44 16.57 -2.82
C LYS A 115 -0.13 16.03 -3.39
N LYS A 116 0.80 16.93 -3.63
CA LYS A 116 2.15 16.59 -4.04
C LYS A 116 2.91 15.91 -2.89
N TRP A 117 3.71 14.91 -3.23
CA TRP A 117 4.66 14.27 -2.33
C TRP A 117 5.99 15.02 -2.34
N VAL A 118 6.58 15.18 -1.17
CA VAL A 118 7.92 15.77 -0.98
C VAL A 118 8.76 14.86 -0.09
N GLN A 119 10.08 15.05 -0.11
CA GLN A 119 10.97 14.33 0.80
C GLN A 119 10.79 14.85 2.23
N GLY A 120 10.41 13.98 3.14
CA GLY A 120 10.36 14.30 4.57
C GLY A 120 11.74 14.39 5.23
N SER A 121 11.80 14.96 6.41
CA SER A 121 13.06 15.11 7.17
C SER A 121 13.67 13.77 7.60
N ASP A 122 12.89 12.70 7.68
CA ASP A 122 13.30 11.33 7.95
C ASP A 122 13.67 10.53 6.68
N GLY A 123 13.56 11.18 5.52
CA GLY A 123 13.85 10.64 4.20
C GLY A 123 12.67 9.94 3.53
N TYR A 124 11.56 9.71 4.22
CA TYR A 124 10.39 9.11 3.60
C TYR A 124 9.53 10.15 2.86
N PRO A 125 8.78 9.75 1.82
CA PRO A 125 7.82 10.64 1.18
C PRO A 125 6.77 11.15 2.18
N THR A 126 6.43 12.43 2.10
CA THR A 126 5.36 13.06 2.89
C THR A 126 4.58 14.03 2.02
N PHE A 127 3.44 14.52 2.49
CA PHE A 127 2.69 15.53 1.76
C PHE A 127 3.28 16.94 2.00
N GLU A 128 3.24 17.76 0.95
CA GLU A 128 3.56 19.18 0.99
C GLU A 128 2.60 19.96 1.91
#